data_2b6900606669ba631bc3d6eb9fa978f4
#
_entry.id   2b6900606669ba631bc3d6eb9fa978f4
#
_cell.length_a   1.000
_cell.length_b   1.000
_cell.length_c   1.000
_cell.angle_alpha   90.00
_cell.angle_beta   90.00
_cell.angle_gamma   90.00
#
_symmetry.space_group_name_H-M   'P 1'
#
loop_
_entity.id
_entity.type
_entity.pdbx_description
1 polymer ?
#
loop_
_entity_poly.entity_id
_entity_poly.type
_entity_poly.pdbx_seq_one_letter_code
_entity_poly.pdbx_strand_id
1 'polypeptide(L)' 'MGMSEAALFHRCRMALGLSTGEMARALLIAGDRNIRRWEDGHHPVSGPAWVALEGMLRGKGEIALADRVVAVIEQRRQR' A
#
# COMPACT_ATOMS: atom_id res chain seq x y z
N MET A 1 -3.90 16.30 10.98
CA MET A 1 -2.84 15.28 11.05
C MET A 1 -3.05 14.22 10.01
N GLY A 2 -1.98 13.79 9.38
CA GLY A 2 -2.04 12.82 8.31
C GLY A 2 -2.20 11.39 8.82
N MET A 3 -2.68 10.54 7.96
CA MET A 3 -2.75 9.10 8.20
C MET A 3 -1.33 8.51 8.17
N SER A 4 -1.01 7.57 9.03
CA SER A 4 0.27 6.86 8.98
C SER A 4 0.36 6.03 7.70
N GLU A 5 1.59 5.68 7.28
CA GLU A 5 1.77 4.82 6.11
C GLU A 5 1.11 3.45 6.34
N ALA A 6 1.21 2.91 7.55
CA ALA A 6 0.57 1.63 7.88
C ALA A 6 -0.96 1.72 7.70
N ALA A 7 -1.57 2.78 8.21
CA ALA A 7 -3.01 2.98 8.10
C ALA A 7 -3.42 3.22 6.64
N LEU A 8 -2.62 3.98 5.90
CA LEU A 8 -2.89 4.23 4.47
C LEU A 8 -2.84 2.92 3.68
N PHE A 9 -1.83 2.09 3.91
CA PHE A 9 -1.71 0.81 3.22
C PHE A 9 -2.93 -0.06 3.51
N HIS A 10 -3.32 -0.16 4.78
CA HIS A 10 -4.50 -0.93 5.16
C HIS A 10 -5.76 -0.42 4.44
N ARG A 11 -5.94 0.90 4.42
CA ARG A 11 -7.10 1.50 3.77
C ARG A 11 -7.14 1.21 2.28
N CYS A 12 -5.97 1.24 1.62
CA CYS A 12 -5.87 0.91 0.22
C CYS A 12 -6.25 -0.54 -0.05
N ARG A 13 -5.77 -1.47 0.80
CA ARG A 13 -6.12 -2.88 0.66
C ARG A 13 -7.63 -3.08 0.81
N MET A 14 -8.24 -2.42 1.78
CA MET A 14 -9.69 -2.52 1.99
C MET A 14 -10.46 -1.96 0.80
N ALA A 15 -10.01 -0.84 0.25
CA ALA A 15 -10.65 -0.24 -0.93
C ALA A 15 -10.56 -1.15 -2.16
N LEU A 16 -9.49 -1.93 -2.27
CA LEU A 16 -9.32 -2.90 -3.35
C LEU A 16 -10.11 -4.18 -3.11
N GLY A 17 -10.67 -4.36 -1.91
CA GLY A 17 -11.43 -5.55 -1.57
C GLY A 17 -10.59 -6.82 -1.43
N LEU A 18 -9.30 -6.68 -1.10
CA LEU A 18 -8.38 -7.80 -1.04
C LEU A 18 -8.11 -8.21 0.41
N SER A 19 -8.03 -9.52 0.65
CA SER A 19 -7.52 -10.05 1.92
C SER A 19 -6.00 -9.84 1.98
N THR A 20 -5.39 -10.05 3.15
CA THR A 20 -3.94 -9.95 3.28
C THR A 20 -3.22 -10.95 2.36
N GLY A 21 -3.75 -12.17 2.24
CA GLY A 21 -3.18 -13.17 1.35
C GLY A 21 -3.31 -12.79 -0.12
N GLU A 22 -4.47 -12.24 -0.51
CA GLU A 22 -4.68 -11.79 -1.87
C GLU A 22 -3.78 -10.61 -2.23
N MET A 23 -3.61 -9.69 -1.28
CA MET A 23 -2.69 -8.56 -1.47
C MET A 23 -1.27 -9.05 -1.65
N ALA A 24 -0.83 -10.03 -0.85
CA ALA A 24 0.51 -10.59 -0.97
C ALA A 24 0.71 -11.18 -2.37
N ARG A 25 -0.27 -11.92 -2.87
CA ARG A 25 -0.19 -12.48 -4.23
C ARG A 25 -0.14 -11.40 -5.29
N ALA A 26 -0.96 -10.37 -5.14
CA ALA A 26 -1.00 -9.26 -6.10
C ALA A 26 0.33 -8.51 -6.15
N LEU A 27 1.02 -8.42 -5.02
CA LEU A 27 2.31 -7.74 -4.92
C LEU A 27 3.50 -8.69 -5.14
N LEU A 28 3.24 -9.95 -5.48
CA LEU A 28 4.26 -10.98 -5.72
C LEU A 28 5.14 -11.21 -4.49
N ILE A 29 4.52 -11.19 -3.31
CA ILE A 29 5.19 -11.43 -2.03
C ILE A 29 4.82 -12.81 -1.53
N ALA A 30 5.81 -13.56 -1.03
CA ALA A 30 5.57 -14.90 -0.51
C ALA A 30 4.88 -14.83 0.85
N GLY A 31 3.57 -15.15 0.89
CA GLY A 31 2.78 -15.17 2.10
C GLY A 31 2.38 -13.78 2.59
N ASP A 32 1.47 -13.73 3.56
CA ASP A 32 0.88 -12.48 4.02
C ASP A 32 1.52 -11.89 5.29
N ARG A 33 2.58 -12.51 5.79
CA ARG A 33 3.25 -12.04 7.01
C ARG A 33 3.73 -10.60 6.85
N ASN A 34 4.36 -10.27 5.72
CA ASN A 34 4.85 -8.93 5.47
C ASN A 34 3.72 -7.92 5.37
N ILE A 35 2.59 -8.31 4.74
CA ILE A 35 1.41 -7.44 4.67
C ILE A 35 0.95 -7.06 6.07
N ARG A 36 0.84 -8.05 6.96
CA ARG A 36 0.42 -7.82 8.35
C ARG A 36 1.40 -6.92 9.09
N ARG A 37 2.71 -7.14 8.92
CA ARG A 37 3.74 -6.31 9.57
C ARG A 37 3.70 -4.86 9.10
N TRP A 38 3.42 -4.66 7.81
CA TRP A 38 3.27 -3.31 7.27
C TRP A 38 2.06 -2.61 7.86
N GLU A 39 0.94 -3.32 7.99
CA GLU A 39 -0.29 -2.74 8.52
C GLU A 39 -0.23 -2.54 10.04
N ASP A 40 0.56 -3.33 10.74
CA ASP A 40 0.79 -3.16 12.18
C ASP A 40 1.81 -2.06 12.49
N GLY A 41 2.50 -1.57 11.49
CA GLY A 41 3.52 -0.55 11.67
C GLY A 41 4.87 -1.07 12.16
N HIS A 42 5.07 -2.40 12.20
CA HIS A 42 6.32 -3.01 12.64
C HIS A 42 7.45 -2.85 11.62
N HIS A 43 7.09 -2.80 10.33
CA HIS A 43 8.05 -2.61 9.25
C HIS A 43 7.48 -1.59 8.26
N PRO A 44 8.32 -0.75 7.66
CA PRO A 44 7.84 0.17 6.62
C PRO A 44 7.45 -0.62 5.36
N VAL A 45 6.42 -0.15 4.67
CA VAL A 45 6.01 -0.72 3.38
C VAL A 45 7.14 -0.47 2.39
N SER A 46 7.50 -1.48 1.59
CA SER A 46 8.58 -1.33 0.60
C SER A 46 8.19 -0.34 -0.50
N GLY A 47 9.21 0.32 -1.07
CA GLY A 47 8.99 1.25 -2.18
C GLY A 47 8.29 0.61 -3.38
N PRO A 48 8.79 -0.56 -3.86
CA PRO A 48 8.13 -1.25 -4.97
C PRO A 48 6.66 -1.60 -4.69
N ALA A 49 6.31 -1.92 -3.44
CA ALA A 49 4.92 -2.19 -3.08
C ALA A 49 4.05 -0.95 -3.25
N TRP A 50 4.54 0.22 -2.84
CA TRP A 50 3.81 1.47 -3.04
C TRP A 50 3.58 1.76 -4.52
N VAL A 51 4.60 1.54 -5.37
CA VAL A 51 4.48 1.79 -6.80
C VAL A 51 3.44 0.85 -7.43
N ALA A 52 3.47 -0.44 -7.08
CA ALA A 52 2.49 -1.40 -7.58
C ALA A 52 1.08 -1.05 -7.11
N LEU A 53 0.95 -0.63 -5.85
CA LEU A 53 -0.33 -0.28 -5.24
C LEU A 53 -0.97 0.90 -5.96
N GLU A 54 -0.18 1.90 -6.31
CA GLU A 54 -0.68 3.07 -7.04
C GLU A 54 -1.36 2.65 -8.35
N GLY A 55 -0.72 1.79 -9.12
CA GLY A 55 -1.30 1.28 -10.37
C GLY A 55 -2.58 0.49 -10.14
N MET A 56 -2.60 -0.36 -9.10
CA MET A 56 -3.80 -1.14 -8.76
C MET A 56 -4.98 -0.23 -8.39
N LEU A 57 -4.72 0.82 -7.61
CA LEU A 57 -5.76 1.77 -7.20
C LEU A 57 -6.32 2.52 -8.41
N ARG A 58 -5.47 2.98 -9.31
CA ARG A 58 -5.92 3.68 -10.52
C ARG A 58 -6.75 2.77 -11.42
N GLY A 59 -6.33 1.51 -11.56
CA GLY A 59 -7.09 0.53 -12.33
C GLY A 59 -8.47 0.26 -11.75
N LYS A 60 -8.64 0.45 -10.44
CA LYS A 60 -9.91 0.27 -9.75
C LYS A 60 -10.74 1.56 -9.68
N GLY A 61 -10.18 2.68 -10.13
CA GLY A 61 -10.86 3.97 -10.05
C GLY A 61 -10.72 4.67 -8.71
N GLU A 62 -9.85 4.18 -7.83
CA GLU A 62 -9.60 4.74 -6.50
C GLU A 62 -8.57 5.87 -6.59
N ILE A 63 -8.93 6.94 -7.29
CA ILE A 63 -7.99 8.01 -7.65
C ILE A 63 -7.50 8.79 -6.42
N ALA A 64 -8.40 9.09 -5.48
CA ALA A 64 -8.02 9.85 -4.28
C ALA A 64 -6.96 9.10 -3.45
N LEU A 65 -7.13 7.78 -3.29
CA LEU A 65 -6.15 6.97 -2.59
C LEU A 65 -4.86 6.83 -3.39
N ALA A 66 -4.96 6.68 -4.71
CA ALA A 66 -3.78 6.64 -5.58
C ALA A 66 -2.95 7.91 -5.43
N ASP A 67 -3.59 9.07 -5.37
CA ASP A 67 -2.88 10.34 -5.18
C ASP A 67 -2.17 10.42 -3.83
N ARG A 68 -2.76 9.84 -2.78
CA ARG A 68 -2.09 9.77 -1.48
C ARG A 68 -0.87 8.86 -1.53
N VAL A 69 -0.96 7.76 -2.27
CA VAL A 69 0.18 6.86 -2.47
C VAL A 69 1.29 7.57 -3.23
N VAL A 70 0.95 8.34 -4.25
CA VAL A 70 1.93 9.14 -4.99
C VAL A 70 2.67 10.09 -4.04
N ALA A 71 1.95 10.71 -3.10
CA ALA A 71 2.58 11.61 -2.13
C ALA A 71 3.62 10.87 -1.27
N VAL A 72 3.33 9.62 -0.87
CA VAL A 72 4.30 8.80 -0.13
C VAL A 72 5.53 8.50 -0.98
N ILE A 73 5.32 8.11 -2.24
CA ILE A 73 6.40 7.81 -3.17
C ILE A 73 7.31 9.04 -3.37
N GLU A 74 6.69 10.20 -3.61
CA GLU A 74 7.43 11.45 -3.79
C GLU A 74 8.27 11.80 -2.57
N GLN A 75 7.69 11.63 -1.38
CA GLN A 75 8.37 11.92 -0.13
C GLN A 75 9.61 11.04 0.04
N ARG A 76 9.51 9.76 -0.33
CA ARG A 76 10.63 8.84 -0.23
C ARG A 76 11.73 9.15 -1.24
N ARG A 77 11.37 9.65 -2.41
CA ARG A 77 12.35 10.02 -3.43
C ARG A 77 13.20 11.24 -3.03
N GLN A 78 12.69 12.05 -2.12
CA GLN A 78 13.37 13.26 -1.66
C GLN A 78 14.38 13.00 -0.54
N ARG A 79 14.51 11.78 -0.06
CA ARG A 79 15.44 11.41 1.01
C ARG A 79 16.82 11.05 0.48
#